data_6e907a402ad6dfe484b05e49f7467a1b
#
_entry.id   6e907a402ad6dfe484b05e49f7467a1b
#
_cell.length_a   1.000
_cell.length_b   1.000
_cell.length_c   1.000
_cell.angle_alpha   90.00
_cell.angle_beta   90.00
_cell.angle_gamma   90.00
#
_symmetry.space_group_name_H-M   'P 1'
#
loop_
_entity.id
_entity.type
_entity.pdbx_description
1 polymer ?
#
loop_
_entity_poly.entity_id
_entity_poly.type
_entity_poly.pdbx_seq_one_letter_code
_entity_poly.pdbx_strand_id
1 'polypeptide(L)'
;LAETNGDVEAAVDWLRKKGLAKAAKKSGRVAAEGLVAVAIEGTKGVVVEVNAETDFVARNDQFQALAANIARVGLTVGDDVEAIKAAAYPGGGTVAEAIANAIATIGENMTLRRAASISVPEGVVESYIHNAAGENLGRIGVLVGLSSTGKTKELATLGRQIAMHIAAASPLALDPAGLDPATVEREKAILSEKHA
;
A
#
# COMPACT_ATOMS: atom_id res chain seq x y z
N LEU A 1 -28.88 -12.64 -14.28
CA LEU A 1 -30.33 -12.88 -14.01
C LEU A 1 -30.85 -14.07 -14.84
N ALA A 2 -30.44 -14.22 -16.10
CA ALA A 2 -30.84 -15.37 -16.90
C ALA A 2 -30.40 -16.72 -16.29
N GLU A 3 -29.18 -16.79 -15.79
CA GLU A 3 -28.58 -17.99 -15.14
C GLU A 3 -29.19 -18.31 -13.77
N THR A 4 -30.00 -17.42 -13.20
CA THR A 4 -30.59 -17.55 -11.86
C THR A 4 -32.10 -17.37 -11.88
N ASN A 5 -32.73 -17.53 -13.05
CA ASN A 5 -34.18 -17.43 -13.24
C ASN A 5 -34.81 -16.14 -12.67
N GLY A 6 -34.10 -15.03 -12.75
CA GLY A 6 -34.55 -13.73 -12.24
C GLY A 6 -34.29 -13.48 -10.75
N ASP A 7 -33.78 -14.45 -10.01
CA ASP A 7 -33.41 -14.27 -8.61
C ASP A 7 -32.14 -13.40 -8.49
N VAL A 8 -32.30 -12.24 -7.85
CA VAL A 8 -31.22 -11.23 -7.72
C VAL A 8 -30.14 -11.68 -6.74
N GLU A 9 -30.50 -12.27 -5.61
CA GLU A 9 -29.53 -12.74 -4.62
C GLU A 9 -28.70 -13.91 -5.18
N ALA A 10 -29.35 -14.87 -5.81
CA ALA A 10 -28.67 -15.96 -6.49
C ALA A 10 -27.78 -15.47 -7.63
N ALA A 11 -28.16 -14.39 -8.34
CA ALA A 11 -27.34 -13.78 -9.39
C ALA A 11 -26.07 -13.14 -8.82
N VAL A 12 -26.17 -12.45 -7.69
CA VAL A 12 -25.02 -11.87 -6.99
C VAL A 12 -24.05 -12.96 -6.56
N ASP A 13 -24.53 -14.02 -5.93
CA ASP A 13 -23.72 -15.16 -5.52
C ASP A 13 -23.05 -15.86 -6.69
N TRP A 14 -23.77 -16.03 -7.79
CA TRP A 14 -23.23 -16.62 -9.02
C TRP A 14 -22.11 -15.76 -9.62
N LEU A 15 -22.30 -14.42 -9.69
CA LEU A 15 -21.29 -13.49 -10.17
C LEU A 15 -20.05 -13.49 -9.28
N ARG A 16 -20.24 -13.54 -7.96
CA ARG A 16 -19.17 -13.63 -6.96
C ARG A 16 -18.35 -14.90 -7.13
N LYS A 17 -18.99 -16.06 -7.22
CA LYS A 17 -18.33 -17.36 -7.49
C LYS A 17 -17.57 -17.36 -8.81
N LYS A 18 -18.14 -16.78 -9.86
CA LYS A 18 -17.51 -16.67 -11.17
C LYS A 18 -16.31 -15.71 -11.18
N GLY A 19 -16.39 -14.61 -10.43
CA GLY A 19 -15.30 -13.66 -10.21
C GLY A 19 -14.12 -14.31 -9.48
N LEU A 20 -14.39 -15.03 -8.39
CA LEU A 20 -13.39 -15.80 -7.64
C LEU A 20 -12.70 -16.86 -8.51
N ALA A 21 -13.46 -17.58 -9.33
CA ALA A 21 -12.89 -18.57 -10.25
C ALA A 21 -11.98 -17.94 -11.32
N LYS A 22 -12.33 -16.76 -11.83
CA LYS A 22 -11.47 -16.01 -12.76
C LYS A 22 -10.19 -15.51 -12.08
N ALA A 23 -10.29 -15.00 -10.85
CA ALA A 23 -9.15 -14.55 -10.05
C ALA A 23 -8.19 -15.73 -9.78
N ALA A 24 -8.71 -16.88 -9.37
CA ALA A 24 -7.92 -18.08 -9.11
C ALA A 24 -7.11 -18.53 -10.35
N LYS A 25 -7.69 -18.45 -11.55
CA LYS A 25 -6.96 -18.78 -12.80
C LYS A 25 -5.80 -17.84 -13.11
N LYS A 26 -5.79 -16.64 -12.55
CA LYS A 26 -4.75 -15.62 -12.80
C LYS A 26 -3.72 -15.54 -11.67
N SER A 27 -3.96 -16.16 -10.54
CA SER A 27 -3.12 -16.05 -9.32
C SER A 27 -1.65 -16.47 -9.51
N GLY A 28 -1.36 -17.31 -10.50
CA GLY A 28 0.02 -17.70 -10.85
C GLY A 28 0.78 -16.72 -11.74
N ARG A 29 0.15 -15.63 -12.18
CA ARG A 29 0.81 -14.62 -13.02
C ARG A 29 1.57 -13.63 -12.15
N VAL A 30 2.77 -13.22 -12.61
CA VAL A 30 3.59 -12.26 -11.89
C VAL A 30 2.91 -10.88 -11.89
N ALA A 31 2.69 -10.33 -10.70
CA ALA A 31 2.18 -8.99 -10.47
C ALA A 31 3.26 -8.19 -9.72
N ALA A 32 4.07 -7.45 -10.47
CA ALA A 32 5.22 -6.70 -9.93
C ALA A 32 5.11 -5.18 -10.17
N GLU A 33 4.14 -4.76 -10.95
CA GLU A 33 3.76 -3.37 -11.16
C GLU A 33 2.64 -2.96 -10.20
N GLY A 34 2.09 -1.79 -10.34
CA GLY A 34 0.95 -1.31 -9.55
C GLY A 34 1.23 0.00 -8.84
N LEU A 35 0.63 0.19 -7.67
CA LEU A 35 0.69 1.43 -6.91
C LEU A 35 0.93 1.17 -5.42
N VAL A 36 1.55 2.15 -4.78
CA VAL A 36 1.41 2.37 -3.34
C VAL A 36 0.27 3.35 -3.08
N ALA A 37 -0.43 3.15 -2.00
CA ALA A 37 -1.47 4.06 -1.52
C ALA A 37 -1.22 4.41 -0.05
N VAL A 38 -1.43 5.67 0.30
CA VAL A 38 -1.27 6.17 1.68
C VAL A 38 -2.60 6.66 2.20
N ALA A 39 -2.87 6.38 3.47
CA ALA A 39 -3.94 7.00 4.22
C ALA A 39 -3.42 7.49 5.57
N ILE A 40 -3.80 8.71 5.96
CA ILE A 40 -3.43 9.32 7.24
C ILE A 40 -4.68 9.86 7.91
N GLU A 41 -4.81 9.60 9.20
CA GLU A 41 -5.83 10.18 10.07
C GLU A 41 -5.21 10.56 11.40
N GLY A 42 -5.22 11.86 11.69
CA GLY A 42 -4.59 12.39 12.90
C GLY A 42 -3.11 12.05 13.01
N THR A 43 -2.76 11.30 14.03
CA THR A 43 -1.37 10.87 14.33
C THR A 43 -1.09 9.44 13.91
N LYS A 44 -1.87 8.89 12.99
CA LYS A 44 -1.74 7.53 12.46
C LYS A 44 -1.70 7.54 10.94
N GLY A 45 -0.85 6.72 10.34
CA GLY A 45 -0.76 6.55 8.89
C GLY A 45 -0.53 5.09 8.50
N VAL A 46 -1.01 4.75 7.31
CA VAL A 46 -0.79 3.44 6.68
C VAL A 46 -0.37 3.64 5.23
N VAL A 47 0.59 2.86 4.78
CA VAL A 47 0.95 2.71 3.38
C VAL A 47 0.74 1.26 2.97
N VAL A 48 0.12 1.05 1.83
CA VAL A 48 -0.09 -0.29 1.24
C VAL A 48 0.50 -0.35 -0.15
N GLU A 49 0.98 -1.52 -0.55
CA GLU A 49 1.41 -1.80 -1.91
C GLU A 49 0.44 -2.80 -2.55
N VAL A 50 -0.25 -2.36 -3.60
CA VAL A 50 -1.16 -3.18 -4.40
C VAL A 50 -0.52 -3.38 -5.77
N ASN A 51 -0.17 -4.62 -6.09
CA ASN A 51 0.48 -4.96 -7.34
C ASN A 51 -0.51 -5.44 -8.40
N ALA A 52 -0.14 -5.22 -9.66
CA ALA A 52 -0.79 -5.69 -10.87
C ALA A 52 0.27 -6.19 -11.86
N GLU A 53 -0.17 -6.78 -12.99
CA GLU A 53 0.76 -7.34 -13.99
C GLU A 53 1.47 -6.25 -14.80
N THR A 54 0.77 -5.16 -15.14
CA THR A 54 1.30 -4.07 -15.99
C THR A 54 1.19 -2.70 -15.33
N ASP A 55 2.00 -1.77 -15.79
CA ASP A 55 1.99 -0.37 -15.35
C ASP A 55 0.78 0.42 -15.90
N PHE A 56 0.11 -0.08 -16.94
CA PHE A 56 -1.12 0.54 -17.47
C PHE A 56 -2.24 0.55 -16.43
N VAL A 57 -2.32 -0.49 -15.60
CA VAL A 57 -3.34 -0.60 -14.53
C VAL A 57 -3.21 0.53 -13.51
N ALA A 58 -2.03 1.08 -13.29
CA ALA A 58 -1.83 2.23 -12.41
C ALA A 58 -2.65 3.47 -12.79
N ARG A 59 -3.09 3.58 -14.05
CA ARG A 59 -3.93 4.66 -14.56
C ARG A 59 -5.43 4.31 -14.59
N ASN A 60 -5.79 3.11 -14.19
CA ASN A 60 -7.17 2.65 -14.16
C ASN A 60 -7.87 3.16 -12.91
N ASP A 61 -8.98 3.89 -13.06
CA ASP A 61 -9.72 4.50 -11.94
C ASP A 61 -10.22 3.47 -10.92
N GLN A 62 -10.66 2.30 -11.38
CA GLN A 62 -11.11 1.21 -10.50
C GLN A 62 -9.96 0.66 -9.65
N PHE A 63 -8.77 0.51 -10.24
CA PHE A 63 -7.57 0.07 -9.51
C PHE A 63 -7.10 1.14 -8.52
N GLN A 64 -7.11 2.39 -8.89
CA GLN A 64 -6.75 3.50 -7.99
C GLN A 64 -7.71 3.58 -6.80
N ALA A 65 -9.02 3.48 -7.04
CA ALA A 65 -10.03 3.45 -5.99
C ALA A 65 -9.85 2.23 -5.06
N LEU A 66 -9.54 1.06 -5.62
CA LEU A 66 -9.24 -0.15 -4.85
C LEU A 66 -8.06 0.08 -3.91
N ALA A 67 -6.93 0.57 -4.42
CA ALA A 67 -5.72 0.81 -3.63
C ALA A 67 -5.97 1.84 -2.51
N ALA A 68 -6.65 2.96 -2.83
CA ALA A 68 -7.00 3.99 -1.86
C ALA A 68 -7.92 3.46 -0.74
N ASN A 69 -8.92 2.66 -1.09
CA ASN A 69 -9.81 2.05 -0.10
C ASN A 69 -9.10 1.02 0.77
N ILE A 70 -8.19 0.22 0.22
CA ILE A 70 -7.38 -0.72 1.01
C ILE A 70 -6.52 0.02 2.03
N ALA A 71 -5.91 1.16 1.65
CA ALA A 71 -5.16 1.99 2.59
C ALA A 71 -6.05 2.52 3.74
N ARG A 72 -7.27 2.97 3.44
CA ARG A 72 -8.24 3.40 4.47
C ARG A 72 -8.63 2.26 5.40
N VAL A 73 -8.85 1.06 4.87
CA VAL A 73 -9.11 -0.13 5.71
C VAL A 73 -7.93 -0.40 6.64
N GLY A 74 -6.71 -0.29 6.15
CA GLY A 74 -5.50 -0.43 6.97
C GLY A 74 -5.43 0.56 8.15
N LEU A 75 -5.98 1.77 8.03
CA LEU A 75 -6.07 2.70 9.17
C LEU A 75 -6.86 2.12 10.35
N THR A 76 -7.85 1.26 10.10
CA THR A 76 -8.70 0.67 11.14
C THR A 76 -8.17 -0.63 11.69
N VAL A 77 -7.55 -1.48 10.84
CA VAL A 77 -7.15 -2.85 11.22
C VAL A 77 -5.64 -3.02 11.38
N GLY A 78 -4.83 -2.02 10.99
CA GLY A 78 -3.36 -2.09 11.05
C GLY A 78 -2.76 -2.56 9.74
N ASP A 79 -1.51 -3.07 9.80
CA ASP A 79 -0.68 -3.38 8.64
C ASP A 79 -0.49 -4.89 8.40
N ASP A 80 -1.19 -5.72 9.11
CA ASP A 80 -1.24 -7.15 8.81
C ASP A 80 -2.04 -7.39 7.52
N VAL A 81 -1.37 -7.94 6.49
CA VAL A 81 -1.95 -8.14 5.16
C VAL A 81 -3.18 -9.05 5.20
N GLU A 82 -3.16 -10.10 6.01
CA GLU A 82 -4.28 -11.05 6.09
C GLU A 82 -5.46 -10.44 6.87
N ALA A 83 -5.18 -9.65 7.91
CA ALA A 83 -6.22 -8.88 8.60
C ALA A 83 -6.88 -7.85 7.67
N ILE A 84 -6.10 -7.13 6.86
CA ILE A 84 -6.63 -6.19 5.86
C ILE A 84 -7.49 -6.93 4.83
N LYS A 85 -7.03 -8.06 4.28
CA LYS A 85 -7.78 -8.85 3.30
C LYS A 85 -9.13 -9.36 3.83
N ALA A 86 -9.17 -9.74 5.11
CA ALA A 86 -10.38 -10.24 5.76
C ALA A 86 -11.35 -9.12 6.18
N ALA A 87 -10.89 -7.89 6.26
CA ALA A 87 -11.68 -6.76 6.73
C ALA A 87 -12.78 -6.36 5.73
N ALA A 88 -13.81 -5.71 6.26
CA ALA A 88 -14.91 -5.17 5.46
C ALA A 88 -14.41 -4.11 4.47
N TYR A 89 -14.84 -4.22 3.24
CA TYR A 89 -14.52 -3.26 2.17
C TYR A 89 -15.67 -2.25 2.00
N PRO A 90 -15.36 -0.96 1.77
CA PRO A 90 -16.38 0.02 1.45
C PRO A 90 -17.21 -0.38 0.22
N GLY A 91 -18.51 -0.45 0.39
CA GLY A 91 -19.43 -0.91 -0.66
C GLY A 91 -19.87 -2.37 -0.55
N GLY A 92 -19.35 -3.11 0.43
CA GLY A 92 -19.75 -4.48 0.77
C GLY A 92 -18.69 -5.55 0.49
N GLY A 93 -18.82 -6.66 1.18
CA GLY A 93 -17.86 -7.76 1.12
C GLY A 93 -16.57 -7.47 1.86
N THR A 94 -15.53 -8.25 1.56
CA THR A 94 -14.18 -8.11 2.12
C THR A 94 -13.22 -7.47 1.12
N VAL A 95 -12.06 -7.01 1.60
CA VAL A 95 -10.96 -6.55 0.73
C VAL A 95 -10.53 -7.64 -0.24
N ALA A 96 -10.43 -8.91 0.22
CA ALA A 96 -10.08 -10.04 -0.66
C ALA A 96 -11.08 -10.20 -1.80
N GLU A 97 -12.37 -10.04 -1.53
CA GLU A 97 -13.43 -10.10 -2.54
C GLU A 97 -13.37 -8.91 -3.50
N ALA A 98 -13.07 -7.72 -3.00
CA ALA A 98 -12.88 -6.54 -3.83
C ALA A 98 -11.70 -6.71 -4.80
N ILE A 99 -10.57 -7.28 -4.33
CA ILE A 99 -9.43 -7.62 -5.18
C ILE A 99 -9.84 -8.66 -6.24
N ALA A 100 -10.54 -9.72 -5.86
CA ALA A 100 -11.00 -10.75 -6.79
C ALA A 100 -11.94 -10.18 -7.86
N ASN A 101 -12.82 -9.27 -7.49
CA ASN A 101 -13.71 -8.57 -8.42
C ASN A 101 -12.92 -7.67 -9.39
N ALA A 102 -11.91 -6.96 -8.91
CA ALA A 102 -11.04 -6.15 -9.76
C ALA A 102 -10.26 -7.02 -10.76
N ILE A 103 -9.72 -8.18 -10.33
CA ILE A 103 -9.07 -9.15 -11.23
C ILE A 103 -10.04 -9.63 -12.30
N ALA A 104 -11.30 -9.91 -11.94
CA ALA A 104 -12.31 -10.39 -12.88
C ALA A 104 -12.72 -9.34 -13.92
N THR A 105 -12.75 -8.06 -13.54
CA THR A 105 -13.18 -6.93 -14.39
C THR A 105 -12.04 -6.34 -15.20
N ILE A 106 -10.91 -6.05 -14.59
CA ILE A 106 -9.73 -5.46 -15.26
C ILE A 106 -8.99 -6.51 -16.07
N GLY A 107 -8.98 -7.76 -15.59
CA GLY A 107 -8.43 -8.88 -16.37
C GLY A 107 -6.96 -9.18 -16.08
N GLU A 108 -6.34 -8.53 -15.11
CA GLU A 108 -4.98 -8.80 -14.64
C GLU A 108 -4.96 -9.42 -13.24
N ASN A 109 -3.91 -10.18 -12.93
CA ASN A 109 -3.65 -10.61 -11.56
C ASN A 109 -3.33 -9.39 -10.68
N MET A 110 -3.86 -9.39 -9.47
CA MET A 110 -3.64 -8.33 -8.49
C MET A 110 -3.45 -8.90 -7.10
N THR A 111 -2.62 -8.26 -6.30
CA THR A 111 -2.39 -8.68 -4.92
C THR A 111 -2.10 -7.48 -4.01
N LEU A 112 -2.62 -7.52 -2.80
CA LEU A 112 -2.10 -6.73 -1.70
C LEU A 112 -0.81 -7.42 -1.23
N ARG A 113 0.34 -6.83 -1.58
CA ARG A 113 1.64 -7.45 -1.34
C ARG A 113 2.11 -7.23 0.08
N ARG A 114 2.04 -5.99 0.55
CA ARG A 114 2.50 -5.57 1.87
C ARG A 114 1.81 -4.30 2.34
N ALA A 115 1.88 -4.09 3.63
CA ALA A 115 1.44 -2.87 4.28
C ALA A 115 2.42 -2.50 5.39
N ALA A 116 2.46 -1.23 5.75
CA ALA A 116 3.17 -0.73 6.91
C ALA A 116 2.37 0.40 7.55
N SER A 117 2.41 0.49 8.88
CA SER A 117 1.72 1.53 9.63
C SER A 117 2.66 2.24 10.58
N ILE A 118 2.35 3.48 10.89
CA ILE A 118 3.03 4.25 11.92
C ILE A 118 2.00 5.05 12.71
N SER A 119 2.21 5.16 14.01
CA SER A 119 1.44 6.05 14.87
C SER A 119 2.33 6.69 15.90
N VAL A 120 2.00 7.93 16.28
CA VAL A 120 2.67 8.64 17.38
C VAL A 120 1.62 9.04 18.40
N PRO A 121 1.97 9.02 19.71
CA PRO A 121 1.02 9.41 20.76
C PRO A 121 0.69 10.89 20.71
N GLU A 122 1.64 11.71 20.25
CA GLU A 122 1.52 13.15 20.10
C GLU A 122 2.47 13.62 19.00
N GLY A 123 2.05 14.56 18.16
CA GLY A 123 2.83 15.08 17.05
C GLY A 123 2.14 14.96 15.71
N VAL A 124 2.85 14.53 14.69
CA VAL A 124 2.33 14.39 13.32
C VAL A 124 2.77 13.10 12.66
N VAL A 125 1.94 12.61 11.75
CA VAL A 125 2.32 11.64 10.73
C VAL A 125 2.19 12.31 9.37
N GLU A 126 3.28 12.30 8.62
CA GLU A 126 3.36 12.89 7.29
C GLU A 126 3.74 11.85 6.24
N SER A 127 3.44 12.14 5.00
CA SER A 127 3.77 11.27 3.89
C SER A 127 4.41 12.02 2.73
N TYR A 128 5.13 11.26 1.91
CA TYR A 128 5.56 11.68 0.59
C TYR A 128 5.28 10.57 -0.43
N ILE A 129 4.69 10.96 -1.55
CA ILE A 129 4.46 10.10 -2.70
C ILE A 129 5.33 10.57 -3.86
N HIS A 130 6.17 9.67 -4.37
CA HIS A 130 6.98 9.93 -5.55
C HIS A 130 6.36 9.28 -6.79
N ASN A 131 6.44 9.96 -7.93
CA ASN A 131 5.77 9.59 -9.17
C ASN A 131 4.27 9.35 -8.93
N ALA A 132 3.60 10.40 -8.47
CA ALA A 132 2.17 10.36 -8.16
C ALA A 132 1.33 9.99 -9.39
N ALA A 133 0.39 9.07 -9.19
CA ALA A 133 -0.62 8.67 -10.19
C ALA A 133 -2.00 9.24 -9.86
N GLY A 134 -2.18 9.73 -8.64
CA GLY A 134 -3.39 10.32 -8.10
C GLY A 134 -3.14 10.86 -6.69
N GLU A 135 -4.19 11.32 -6.04
CA GLU A 135 -4.11 11.78 -4.65
C GLU A 135 -3.72 10.62 -3.72
N ASN A 136 -2.61 10.77 -2.99
CA ASN A 136 -2.05 9.74 -2.11
C ASN A 136 -1.73 8.39 -2.78
N LEU A 137 -1.55 8.39 -4.09
CA LEU A 137 -1.24 7.22 -4.91
C LEU A 137 0.00 7.47 -5.74
N GLY A 138 0.90 6.50 -5.84
CA GLY A 138 2.08 6.63 -6.69
C GLY A 138 2.96 5.38 -6.68
N ARG A 139 4.21 5.55 -7.08
CA ARG A 139 5.15 4.43 -7.21
C ARG A 139 5.99 4.19 -5.95
N ILE A 140 6.30 5.24 -5.21
CA ILE A 140 7.01 5.16 -3.92
C ILE A 140 6.19 5.93 -2.90
N GLY A 141 5.91 5.33 -1.77
CA GLY A 141 5.25 5.95 -0.63
C GLY A 141 6.11 5.87 0.62
N VAL A 142 6.22 6.97 1.34
CA VAL A 142 6.95 7.07 2.61
C VAL A 142 6.04 7.65 3.66
N LEU A 143 6.07 7.06 4.85
CA LEU A 143 5.45 7.60 6.07
C LEU A 143 6.53 8.01 7.06
N VAL A 144 6.35 9.16 7.69
CA VAL A 144 7.20 9.66 8.77
C VAL A 144 6.33 10.07 9.95
N GLY A 145 6.59 9.50 11.12
CA GLY A 145 5.99 9.91 12.38
C GLY A 145 6.98 10.75 13.19
N LEU A 146 6.56 11.94 13.60
CA LEU A 146 7.31 12.80 14.50
C LEU A 146 6.56 12.96 15.82
N SER A 147 7.12 12.37 16.88
CA SER A 147 6.54 12.50 18.23
C SER A 147 7.11 13.77 18.88
N SER A 148 6.27 14.77 19.12
CA SER A 148 6.66 16.06 19.67
C SER A 148 5.45 16.87 20.10
N THR A 149 5.64 17.72 21.13
CA THR A 149 4.71 18.77 21.56
C THR A 149 4.86 20.07 20.77
N GLY A 150 5.72 20.11 19.77
CA GLY A 150 6.01 21.28 18.95
C GLY A 150 4.82 21.71 18.09
N LYS A 151 4.98 22.82 17.39
CA LYS A 151 3.92 23.36 16.53
C LYS A 151 3.65 22.41 15.36
N THR A 152 2.43 21.95 15.25
CA THR A 152 1.97 20.97 14.23
C THR A 152 2.38 21.37 12.82
N LYS A 153 2.26 22.65 12.44
CA LYS A 153 2.61 23.11 11.08
C LYS A 153 4.11 22.98 10.79
N GLU A 154 4.95 23.27 11.76
CA GLU A 154 6.41 23.17 11.62
C GLU A 154 6.83 21.70 11.57
N LEU A 155 6.24 20.85 12.43
CA LEU A 155 6.44 19.40 12.42
C LEU A 155 5.99 18.77 11.11
N ALA A 156 4.84 19.17 10.56
CA ALA A 156 4.34 18.67 9.27
C ALA A 156 5.30 19.01 8.13
N THR A 157 5.83 20.24 8.10
CA THR A 157 6.82 20.66 7.11
C THR A 157 8.09 19.81 7.20
N LEU A 158 8.62 19.64 8.42
CA LEU A 158 9.80 18.82 8.67
C LEU A 158 9.56 17.35 8.30
N GLY A 159 8.43 16.77 8.72
CA GLY A 159 8.07 15.39 8.42
C GLY A 159 8.01 15.10 6.92
N ARG A 160 7.42 16.04 6.15
CA ARG A 160 7.39 15.94 4.69
C ARG A 160 8.79 16.03 4.06
N GLN A 161 9.65 16.91 4.54
CA GLN A 161 11.03 17.01 4.05
C GLN A 161 11.84 15.74 4.33
N ILE A 162 11.69 15.15 5.52
CA ILE A 162 12.30 13.87 5.88
C ILE A 162 11.76 12.76 4.97
N ALA A 163 10.45 12.70 4.73
CA ALA A 163 9.84 11.70 3.85
C ALA A 163 10.37 11.80 2.40
N MET A 164 10.56 13.02 1.88
CA MET A 164 11.17 13.25 0.57
C MET A 164 12.62 12.76 0.53
N HIS A 165 13.40 13.02 1.58
CA HIS A 165 14.77 12.54 1.69
C HIS A 165 14.84 11.01 1.72
N ILE A 166 13.96 10.36 2.51
CA ILE A 166 13.86 8.90 2.58
C ILE A 166 13.54 8.32 1.20
N ALA A 167 12.59 8.90 0.47
CA ALA A 167 12.25 8.45 -0.87
C ALA A 167 13.43 8.51 -1.84
N ALA A 168 14.26 9.55 -1.74
CA ALA A 168 15.44 9.74 -2.58
C ALA A 168 16.64 8.87 -2.17
N ALA A 169 16.87 8.73 -0.86
CA ALA A 169 18.06 8.04 -0.32
C ALA A 169 17.86 6.52 -0.18
N SER A 170 16.61 6.06 -0.08
CA SER A 170 16.25 4.64 0.16
C SER A 170 17.07 4.01 1.32
N PRO A 171 17.06 4.60 2.53
CA PRO A 171 17.87 4.14 3.64
C PRO A 171 17.48 2.71 4.02
N LEU A 172 18.48 1.92 4.44
CA LEU A 172 18.28 0.51 4.82
C LEU A 172 17.66 0.36 6.21
N ALA A 173 17.79 1.38 7.07
CA ALA A 173 17.26 1.38 8.43
C ALA A 173 17.02 2.82 8.92
N LEU A 174 16.26 2.95 10.00
CA LEU A 174 16.00 4.22 10.67
C LEU A 174 17.24 4.73 11.42
N ASP A 175 18.01 3.83 12.00
CA ASP A 175 19.20 4.11 12.79
C ASP A 175 20.26 3.01 12.56
N PRO A 176 21.52 3.21 13.05
CA PRO A 176 22.59 2.23 12.88
C PRO A 176 22.30 0.86 13.52
N ALA A 177 21.46 0.80 14.56
CA ALA A 177 21.14 -0.46 15.25
C ALA A 177 20.27 -1.39 14.37
N GLY A 178 19.51 -0.83 13.43
CA GLY A 178 18.73 -1.57 12.45
C GLY A 178 19.52 -2.08 11.24
N LEU A 179 20.82 -1.75 11.15
CA LEU A 179 21.67 -2.19 10.03
C LEU A 179 22.29 -3.57 10.30
N ASP A 180 22.42 -4.37 9.24
CA ASP A 180 23.20 -5.60 9.30
C ASP A 180 24.68 -5.30 9.49
N PRO A 181 25.35 -5.82 10.57
CA PRO A 181 26.75 -5.54 10.85
C PRO A 181 27.71 -5.89 9.70
N ALA A 182 27.44 -6.98 8.96
CA ALA A 182 28.28 -7.37 7.84
C ALA A 182 28.21 -6.36 6.69
N THR A 183 27.02 -5.79 6.46
CA THR A 183 26.82 -4.70 5.48
C THR A 183 27.58 -3.45 5.89
N VAL A 184 27.54 -3.07 7.18
CA VAL A 184 28.25 -1.91 7.72
C VAL A 184 29.77 -2.06 7.55
N GLU A 185 30.34 -3.21 7.92
CA GLU A 185 31.77 -3.47 7.81
C GLU A 185 32.23 -3.51 6.36
N ARG A 186 31.46 -4.07 5.45
CA ARG A 186 31.76 -4.05 4.01
C ARG A 186 31.82 -2.61 3.48
N GLU A 187 30.85 -1.77 3.81
CA GLU A 187 30.83 -0.37 3.34
C GLU A 187 31.98 0.45 3.94
N LYS A 188 32.32 0.22 5.21
CA LYS A 188 33.48 0.85 5.84
C LYS A 188 34.81 0.49 5.12
N ALA A 189 34.99 -0.80 4.77
CA ALA A 189 36.16 -1.26 4.04
C ALA A 189 36.27 -0.56 2.67
N ILE A 190 35.16 -0.51 1.91
CA ILE A 190 35.12 0.16 0.60
C ILE A 190 35.47 1.64 0.71
N LEU A 191 34.90 2.34 1.69
CA LEU A 191 35.16 3.76 1.92
C LEU A 191 36.60 4.01 2.33
N SER A 192 37.21 3.14 3.15
CA SER A 192 38.62 3.24 3.55
C SER A 192 39.55 3.09 2.40
N GLU A 193 39.32 2.14 1.49
CA GLU A 193 40.12 1.94 0.27
C GLU A 193 40.03 3.13 -0.71
N LYS A 194 38.84 3.80 -0.73
CA LYS A 194 38.60 4.95 -1.62
C LYS A 194 39.33 6.23 -1.15
N HIS A 195 39.69 6.30 0.13
CA HIS A 195 40.36 7.46 0.75
C HIS A 195 41.82 7.18 1.15
N ALA A 196 42.39 6.03 0.80
CA ALA A 196 43.78 5.68 0.95
C ALA A 196 44.56 6.02 -0.34
#